data_fa5154d2cf73944bb74bc2e377fce8ef
#
_entry.id   fa5154d2cf73944bb74bc2e377fce8ef
#
_cell.length_a   1.000
_cell.length_b   1.000
_cell.length_c   1.000
_cell.angle_alpha   90.00
_cell.angle_beta   90.00
_cell.angle_gamma   90.00
#
_symmetry.space_group_name_H-M   'P 1'
#
loop_
_entity.id
_entity.type
_entity.pdbx_description
1 polymer ?
#
loop_
_entity_poly.entity_id
_entity_poly.type
_entity_poly.pdbx_seq_one_letter_code
_entity_poly.pdbx_strand_id
1 'polypeptide(L)'
;MKHGWSRGSRVLRILAIAVVVLILGLYLVLPFAMAVFAVFPYKDAVGAPPAGFKAITLQTEDGVTLAGWHLPPANGAAILLIAGAGDAREAVRSHAEMLARHGYGVLALDLRGHGQSGGETNRFGWQSTQDVGAAVAYLDSRDDVQAIGGLGLSLGGEALLGAASAYPALQAIVADGATRRSIPELIALPSERSLVRNFTARVMFAGVALLSGDKAPKPLLDSMVEAGSAQYLLIAAGGEEMEGAFNQRFVEAVGPRAALWVAPEVSHIGAFARYPDEYEQRVIAFFDAALLDH
;
A
#
# COMPACT_ATOMS: atom_id res chain seq x y z
N MET A 1 -45.78 43.41 -12.87
CA MET A 1 -46.37 42.07 -13.01
C MET A 1 -45.41 41.04 -12.44
N LYS A 2 -45.70 40.48 -11.24
CA LYS A 2 -44.88 39.40 -10.64
C LYS A 2 -45.34 38.06 -11.24
N HIS A 3 -44.58 37.50 -12.16
CA HIS A 3 -44.84 36.17 -12.69
C HIS A 3 -44.65 35.15 -11.58
N GLY A 4 -45.71 34.78 -10.89
CA GLY A 4 -45.71 33.69 -9.92
C GLY A 4 -45.54 32.34 -10.66
N TRP A 5 -44.48 31.67 -10.35
CA TRP A 5 -44.18 30.35 -10.89
C TRP A 5 -45.28 29.34 -10.49
N SER A 6 -45.73 28.51 -11.43
CA SER A 6 -46.69 27.43 -11.13
C SER A 6 -46.13 26.44 -10.11
N ARG A 7 -47.01 25.75 -9.35
CA ARG A 7 -46.57 24.70 -8.40
C ARG A 7 -45.67 23.65 -9.08
N GLY A 8 -45.99 23.27 -10.33
CA GLY A 8 -45.19 22.32 -11.09
C GLY A 8 -43.77 22.80 -11.38
N SER A 9 -43.60 24.09 -11.72
CA SER A 9 -42.25 24.65 -11.97
C SER A 9 -41.39 24.76 -10.70
N ARG A 10 -42.03 24.95 -9.52
CA ARG A 10 -41.31 24.92 -8.23
C ARG A 10 -40.82 23.49 -7.88
N VAL A 11 -41.67 22.47 -8.05
CA VAL A 11 -41.33 21.08 -7.83
C VAL A 11 -40.20 20.66 -8.75
N LEU A 12 -40.26 20.97 -10.03
CA LEU A 12 -39.22 20.64 -11.00
C LEU A 12 -37.86 21.27 -10.63
N ARG A 13 -37.86 22.53 -10.16
CA ARG A 13 -36.64 23.20 -9.67
C ARG A 13 -36.07 22.52 -8.42
N ILE A 14 -36.89 22.16 -7.45
CA ILE A 14 -36.44 21.46 -6.25
C ILE A 14 -35.80 20.13 -6.63
N LEU A 15 -36.44 19.38 -7.51
CA LEU A 15 -35.87 18.10 -8.01
C LEU A 15 -34.55 18.31 -8.75
N ALA A 16 -34.49 19.34 -9.63
CA ALA A 16 -33.23 19.65 -10.33
C ALA A 16 -32.10 20.04 -9.37
N ILE A 17 -32.41 20.88 -8.36
CA ILE A 17 -31.44 21.24 -7.32
C ILE A 17 -31.02 20.01 -6.53
N ALA A 18 -31.96 19.14 -6.13
CA ALA A 18 -31.64 17.91 -5.40
C ALA A 18 -30.71 16.97 -6.20
N VAL A 19 -30.97 16.83 -7.51
CA VAL A 19 -30.11 16.04 -8.41
C VAL A 19 -28.71 16.66 -8.51
N VAL A 20 -28.59 17.97 -8.67
CA VAL A 20 -27.29 18.66 -8.71
C VAL A 20 -26.55 18.49 -7.40
N VAL A 21 -27.20 18.65 -6.26
CA VAL A 21 -26.58 18.44 -4.93
C VAL A 21 -26.10 17.00 -4.76
N LEU A 22 -26.90 16.02 -5.21
CA LEU A 22 -26.51 14.62 -5.19
C LEU A 22 -25.27 14.35 -6.05
N ILE A 23 -25.26 14.88 -7.28
CA ILE A 23 -24.09 14.74 -8.18
C ILE A 23 -22.85 15.39 -7.57
N LEU A 24 -22.94 16.59 -7.05
CA LEU A 24 -21.83 17.26 -6.37
C LEU A 24 -21.38 16.48 -5.14
N GLY A 25 -22.32 15.91 -4.37
CA GLY A 25 -22.01 15.07 -3.22
C GLY A 25 -21.20 13.82 -3.63
N LEU A 26 -21.67 13.09 -4.64
CA LEU A 26 -21.03 11.84 -5.09
C LEU A 26 -19.69 12.06 -5.79
N TYR A 27 -19.58 13.12 -6.60
CA TYR A 27 -18.42 13.29 -7.50
C TYR A 27 -17.36 14.26 -6.96
N LEU A 28 -17.68 15.11 -6.00
CA LEU A 28 -16.74 16.06 -5.40
C LEU A 28 -16.57 15.84 -3.90
N VAL A 29 -17.67 15.87 -3.14
CA VAL A 29 -17.58 15.84 -1.66
C VAL A 29 -17.09 14.49 -1.17
N LEU A 30 -17.65 13.39 -1.67
CA LEU A 30 -17.25 12.04 -1.24
C LEU A 30 -15.79 11.73 -1.58
N PRO A 31 -15.29 11.92 -2.82
CA PRO A 31 -13.89 11.67 -3.14
C PRO A 31 -12.93 12.60 -2.36
N PHE A 32 -13.31 13.84 -2.11
CA PHE A 32 -12.51 14.73 -1.28
C PHE A 32 -12.48 14.27 0.19
N ALA A 33 -13.60 13.80 0.73
CA ALA A 33 -13.64 13.20 2.07
C ALA A 33 -12.77 11.94 2.15
N MET A 34 -12.75 11.09 1.10
CA MET A 34 -11.82 9.97 1.01
C MET A 34 -10.36 10.43 1.05
N ALA A 35 -10.02 11.55 0.38
CA ALA A 35 -8.69 12.14 0.45
C ALA A 35 -8.33 12.60 1.88
N VAL A 36 -9.30 13.19 2.61
CA VAL A 36 -9.10 13.58 4.02
C VAL A 36 -8.77 12.35 4.87
N PHE A 37 -9.55 11.27 4.76
CA PHE A 37 -9.28 10.03 5.51
C PHE A 37 -7.96 9.36 5.09
N ALA A 38 -7.59 9.44 3.81
CA ALA A 38 -6.33 8.90 3.32
C ALA A 38 -5.10 9.68 3.83
N VAL A 39 -5.22 11.00 4.00
CA VAL A 39 -4.13 11.85 4.51
C VAL A 39 -4.07 11.84 6.04
N PHE A 40 -5.23 11.80 6.70
CA PHE A 40 -5.37 11.78 8.17
C PHE A 40 -6.05 10.48 8.62
N PRO A 41 -5.35 9.33 8.53
CA PRO A 41 -5.97 8.06 8.88
C PRO A 41 -6.30 8.00 10.38
N TYR A 42 -7.32 7.22 10.71
CA TYR A 42 -7.59 6.84 12.09
C TYR A 42 -6.49 5.88 12.56
N LYS A 43 -5.97 6.11 13.77
CA LYS A 43 -4.96 5.22 14.36
C LYS A 43 -5.63 4.03 15.02
N ASP A 44 -5.48 2.86 14.42
CA ASP A 44 -5.98 1.61 14.97
C ASP A 44 -5.26 1.20 16.26
N ALA A 45 -5.99 0.53 17.13
CA ALA A 45 -5.42 -0.06 18.33
C ALA A 45 -4.48 -1.22 17.96
N VAL A 46 -3.33 -1.26 18.63
CA VAL A 46 -2.33 -2.33 18.48
C VAL A 46 -2.20 -3.07 19.79
N GLY A 47 -2.37 -4.40 19.74
CA GLY A 47 -2.24 -5.28 20.89
C GLY A 47 -0.78 -5.54 21.30
N ALA A 48 -0.59 -6.50 22.18
CA ALA A 48 0.74 -6.98 22.55
C ALA A 48 1.41 -7.70 21.35
N PRO A 49 2.75 -7.66 21.24
CA PRO A 49 3.46 -8.41 20.22
C PRO A 49 3.11 -9.91 20.23
N PRO A 50 3.15 -10.60 19.09
CA PRO A 50 3.06 -12.06 19.06
C PRO A 50 4.16 -12.72 19.89
N ALA A 51 3.99 -14.01 20.21
CA ALA A 51 4.98 -14.75 20.97
C ALA A 51 6.36 -14.73 20.29
N GLY A 52 7.40 -14.41 21.05
CA GLY A 52 8.78 -14.27 20.54
C GLY A 52 9.12 -12.91 19.98
N PHE A 53 8.14 -12.09 19.61
CA PHE A 53 8.37 -10.73 19.12
C PHE A 53 8.59 -9.73 20.25
N LYS A 54 9.34 -8.69 19.96
CA LYS A 54 9.57 -7.54 20.86
C LYS A 54 9.04 -6.26 20.21
N ALA A 55 8.39 -5.43 21.01
CA ALA A 55 8.05 -4.07 20.57
C ALA A 55 9.34 -3.24 20.46
N ILE A 56 9.47 -2.51 19.37
CA ILE A 56 10.60 -1.60 19.10
C ILE A 56 10.11 -0.25 18.58
N THR A 57 11.00 0.73 18.60
CA THR A 57 10.81 2.02 17.93
C THR A 57 12.00 2.33 17.05
N LEU A 58 11.74 2.98 15.91
CA LEU A 58 12.73 3.46 14.94
C LEU A 58 12.58 4.96 14.78
N GLN A 59 13.62 5.64 14.29
CA GLN A 59 13.57 7.04 13.90
C GLN A 59 13.80 7.15 12.39
N THR A 60 12.94 7.88 11.70
CA THR A 60 13.17 8.26 10.30
C THR A 60 14.15 9.43 10.21
N GLU A 61 14.76 9.67 9.05
CA GLU A 61 15.66 10.80 8.83
C GLU A 61 15.00 12.16 9.08
N ASP A 62 13.70 12.28 8.82
CA ASP A 62 12.89 13.48 9.08
C ASP A 62 12.32 13.54 10.51
N GLY A 63 12.78 12.66 11.41
CA GLY A 63 12.52 12.72 12.84
C GLY A 63 11.19 12.12 13.30
N VAL A 64 10.50 11.35 12.47
CA VAL A 64 9.28 10.62 12.86
C VAL A 64 9.65 9.34 13.61
N THR A 65 9.06 9.13 14.79
CA THR A 65 9.22 7.87 15.54
C THR A 65 8.24 6.85 14.99
N LEU A 66 8.75 5.72 14.51
CA LEU A 66 7.95 4.60 14.05
C LEU A 66 7.92 3.49 15.10
N ALA A 67 6.79 2.81 15.23
CA ALA A 67 6.59 1.68 16.14
C ALA A 67 6.50 0.37 15.34
N GLY A 68 7.10 -0.69 15.86
CA GLY A 68 7.11 -1.99 15.22
C GLY A 68 7.17 -3.17 16.19
N TRP A 69 6.97 -4.35 15.65
CA TRP A 69 7.29 -5.62 16.28
C TRP A 69 8.45 -6.28 15.55
N HIS A 70 9.44 -6.70 16.27
CA HIS A 70 10.62 -7.34 15.71
C HIS A 70 10.84 -8.75 16.27
N LEU A 71 11.09 -9.70 15.37
CA LEU A 71 11.58 -11.04 15.64
C LEU A 71 12.90 -11.25 14.87
N PRO A 72 14.01 -11.63 15.54
CA PRO A 72 15.25 -11.97 14.85
C PRO A 72 15.12 -13.19 13.93
N PRO A 73 15.85 -13.25 12.81
CA PRO A 73 15.83 -14.40 11.92
C PRO A 73 16.55 -15.63 12.53
N ALA A 74 16.06 -16.82 12.18
CA ALA A 74 16.77 -18.07 12.40
C ALA A 74 17.52 -18.54 11.15
N ASN A 75 17.10 -18.06 9.94
CA ASN A 75 17.67 -18.42 8.63
C ASN A 75 18.54 -17.32 8.01
N GLY A 76 18.80 -16.22 8.71
CA GLY A 76 19.59 -15.08 8.22
C GLY A 76 18.85 -14.08 7.36
N ALA A 77 17.59 -14.31 6.99
CA ALA A 77 16.80 -13.39 6.19
C ALA A 77 15.69 -12.72 7.02
N ALA A 78 15.49 -11.42 6.86
CA ALA A 78 14.46 -10.64 7.57
C ALA A 78 13.47 -9.99 6.59
N ILE A 79 12.20 -10.00 6.94
CA ILE A 79 11.10 -9.47 6.12
C ILE A 79 10.51 -8.23 6.81
N LEU A 80 10.58 -7.08 6.13
CA LEU A 80 9.82 -5.89 6.48
C LEU A 80 8.35 -6.09 6.08
N LEU A 81 7.45 -6.09 7.08
CA LEU A 81 6.04 -6.38 6.89
C LEU A 81 5.21 -5.11 7.15
N ILE A 82 4.40 -4.70 6.16
CA ILE A 82 3.64 -3.44 6.17
C ILE A 82 2.18 -3.69 5.82
N ALA A 83 1.27 -3.19 6.65
CA ALA A 83 -0.18 -3.26 6.46
C ALA A 83 -0.70 -2.28 5.40
N GLY A 84 -1.99 -2.36 5.07
CA GLY A 84 -2.68 -1.48 4.14
C GLY A 84 -3.01 -0.09 4.71
N ALA A 85 -3.67 0.73 3.89
CA ALA A 85 -4.09 2.07 4.28
C ALA A 85 -5.13 2.03 5.41
N GLY A 86 -4.90 2.82 6.45
CA GLY A 86 -5.78 2.88 7.63
C GLY A 86 -5.52 1.79 8.66
N ASP A 87 -4.77 0.74 8.31
CA ASP A 87 -4.46 -0.37 9.19
C ASP A 87 -3.12 -0.18 9.93
N ALA A 88 -3.00 -0.83 11.09
CA ALA A 88 -1.75 -0.96 11.82
C ALA A 88 -1.15 -2.37 11.64
N ARG A 89 0.07 -2.58 12.16
CA ARG A 89 0.77 -3.88 12.16
C ARG A 89 -0.05 -5.04 12.75
N GLU A 90 -1.10 -4.75 13.51
CA GLU A 90 -2.05 -5.76 14.01
C GLU A 90 -2.74 -6.51 12.87
N ALA A 91 -3.09 -5.83 11.77
CA ALA A 91 -3.74 -6.43 10.61
C ALA A 91 -2.87 -7.46 9.87
N VAL A 92 -1.55 -7.38 10.04
CA VAL A 92 -0.59 -8.33 9.43
C VAL A 92 -0.02 -9.34 10.42
N ARG A 93 -0.61 -9.46 11.62
CA ARG A 93 -0.17 -10.42 12.65
C ARG A 93 -0.03 -11.85 12.13
N SER A 94 -1.04 -12.35 11.42
CA SER A 94 -1.03 -13.71 10.87
C SER A 94 0.06 -13.91 9.82
N HIS A 95 0.38 -12.89 9.02
CA HIS A 95 1.50 -12.92 8.09
C HIS A 95 2.85 -12.94 8.83
N ALA A 96 2.98 -12.17 9.93
CA ALA A 96 4.17 -12.19 10.77
C ALA A 96 4.41 -13.57 11.39
N GLU A 97 3.35 -14.20 11.90
CA GLU A 97 3.42 -15.55 12.46
C GLU A 97 3.71 -16.61 11.38
N MET A 98 3.18 -16.47 10.17
CA MET A 98 3.49 -17.31 9.02
C MET A 98 4.99 -17.24 8.69
N LEU A 99 5.56 -16.06 8.49
CA LEU A 99 6.98 -15.89 8.20
C LEU A 99 7.88 -16.42 9.31
N ALA A 100 7.51 -16.19 10.57
CA ALA A 100 8.25 -16.69 11.74
C ALA A 100 8.32 -18.21 11.81
N ARG A 101 7.24 -18.94 11.41
CA ARG A 101 7.24 -20.42 11.34
C ARG A 101 8.28 -20.97 10.37
N HIS A 102 8.65 -20.20 9.34
CA HIS A 102 9.67 -20.55 8.35
C HIS A 102 11.07 -20.02 8.68
N GLY A 103 11.26 -19.49 9.89
CA GLY A 103 12.58 -19.04 10.37
C GLY A 103 12.98 -17.65 9.89
N TYR A 104 12.14 -16.95 9.15
CA TYR A 104 12.38 -15.57 8.78
C TYR A 104 12.32 -14.64 10.00
N GLY A 105 13.26 -13.71 10.09
CA GLY A 105 13.10 -12.54 10.92
C GLY A 105 11.97 -11.68 10.39
N VAL A 106 11.27 -10.98 11.28
CA VAL A 106 10.15 -10.11 10.88
C VAL A 106 10.25 -8.76 11.56
N LEU A 107 10.10 -7.71 10.78
CA LEU A 107 9.87 -6.35 11.28
C LEU A 107 8.49 -5.88 10.79
N ALA A 108 7.45 -6.12 11.61
CA ALA A 108 6.12 -5.60 11.33
C ALA A 108 6.04 -4.13 11.81
N LEU A 109 5.87 -3.20 10.87
CA LEU A 109 6.00 -1.76 11.10
C LEU A 109 4.66 -1.04 10.89
N ASP A 110 4.32 -0.13 11.81
CA ASP A 110 3.29 0.89 11.51
C ASP A 110 3.95 2.02 10.72
N LEU A 111 3.40 2.34 9.55
CA LEU A 111 3.80 3.55 8.82
C LEU A 111 3.47 4.82 9.63
N ARG A 112 4.11 5.93 9.31
CA ARG A 112 3.76 7.24 9.90
C ARG A 112 2.25 7.49 9.84
N GLY A 113 1.70 8.06 10.90
CA GLY A 113 0.27 8.34 11.01
C GLY A 113 -0.60 7.12 11.31
N HIS A 114 -0.06 5.90 11.37
CA HIS A 114 -0.79 4.67 11.67
C HIS A 114 -0.42 4.10 13.05
N GLY A 115 -1.31 3.30 13.61
CA GLY A 115 -1.10 2.54 14.83
C GLY A 115 -0.46 3.34 15.97
N GLN A 116 0.70 2.88 16.45
CA GLN A 116 1.47 3.54 17.51
C GLN A 116 2.62 4.41 16.98
N SER A 117 2.79 4.50 15.64
CA SER A 117 3.78 5.38 15.04
C SER A 117 3.44 6.86 15.22
N GLY A 118 4.47 7.68 15.27
CA GLY A 118 4.38 9.14 15.24
C GLY A 118 3.86 9.66 13.89
N GLY A 119 3.86 10.99 13.77
CA GLY A 119 3.25 11.68 12.63
C GLY A 119 1.74 11.81 12.79
N GLU A 120 1.20 12.96 12.40
CA GLU A 120 -0.25 13.23 12.43
C GLU A 120 -0.91 12.83 11.10
N THR A 121 -0.11 12.71 10.05
CA THR A 121 -0.58 12.43 8.70
C THR A 121 0.25 11.30 8.07
N ASN A 122 -0.44 10.45 7.29
CA ASN A 122 0.23 9.46 6.43
C ASN A 122 0.50 10.00 5.01
N ARG A 123 -0.17 11.08 4.61
CA ARG A 123 -0.09 11.69 3.28
C ARG A 123 -0.32 10.70 2.14
N PHE A 124 -1.23 9.74 2.36
CA PHE A 124 -1.53 8.66 1.43
C PHE A 124 -0.28 7.85 1.03
N GLY A 125 0.60 7.58 1.99
CA GLY A 125 1.84 6.83 1.74
C GLY A 125 2.90 7.57 0.91
N TRP A 126 2.71 8.84 0.54
CA TRP A 126 3.66 9.56 -0.32
C TRP A 126 5.03 9.77 0.31
N GLN A 127 5.11 9.74 1.64
CA GLN A 127 6.38 9.80 2.38
C GLN A 127 6.85 8.46 2.96
N SER A 128 6.12 7.36 2.68
CA SER A 128 6.44 6.03 3.22
C SER A 128 7.81 5.49 2.78
N THR A 129 8.41 6.04 1.72
CA THR A 129 9.80 5.72 1.33
C THR A 129 10.79 5.99 2.47
N GLN A 130 10.58 7.05 3.27
CA GLN A 130 11.41 7.35 4.45
C GLN A 130 11.18 6.35 5.59
N ASP A 131 9.94 5.87 5.76
CA ASP A 131 9.61 4.87 6.76
C ASP A 131 10.24 3.52 6.42
N VAL A 132 10.17 3.12 5.14
CA VAL A 132 10.86 1.93 4.61
C VAL A 132 12.37 2.08 4.79
N GLY A 133 12.93 3.26 4.53
CA GLY A 133 14.36 3.54 4.71
C GLY A 133 14.84 3.33 6.15
N ALA A 134 14.09 3.84 7.13
CA ALA A 134 14.40 3.63 8.54
C ALA A 134 14.35 2.14 8.93
N ALA A 135 13.39 1.40 8.40
CA ALA A 135 13.26 -0.03 8.64
C ALA A 135 14.39 -0.84 7.99
N VAL A 136 14.72 -0.54 6.73
CA VAL A 136 15.84 -1.17 6.02
C VAL A 136 17.16 -0.89 6.74
N ALA A 137 17.43 0.36 7.12
CA ALA A 137 18.64 0.73 7.87
C ALA A 137 18.73 0.00 9.22
N TYR A 138 17.61 -0.18 9.92
CA TYR A 138 17.57 -0.96 11.16
C TYR A 138 17.92 -2.43 10.90
N LEU A 139 17.33 -3.06 9.90
CA LEU A 139 17.59 -4.47 9.58
C LEU A 139 19.03 -4.67 9.09
N ASP A 140 19.52 -3.80 8.21
CA ASP A 140 20.89 -3.85 7.64
C ASP A 140 21.99 -3.63 8.71
N SER A 141 21.67 -2.96 9.80
CA SER A 141 22.61 -2.73 10.92
C SER A 141 22.78 -3.95 11.84
N ARG A 142 22.07 -5.04 11.60
CA ARG A 142 22.04 -6.21 12.48
C ARG A 142 22.96 -7.33 11.98
N ASP A 143 23.80 -7.84 12.88
CA ASP A 143 24.73 -8.93 12.56
C ASP A 143 24.03 -10.27 12.22
N ASP A 144 22.77 -10.44 12.66
CA ASP A 144 21.96 -11.63 12.44
C ASP A 144 21.14 -11.58 11.13
N VAL A 145 21.19 -10.44 10.38
CA VAL A 145 20.49 -10.24 9.11
C VAL A 145 21.50 -10.22 7.96
N GLN A 146 21.36 -11.13 7.00
CA GLN A 146 22.20 -11.24 5.81
C GLN A 146 21.45 -10.83 4.54
N ALA A 147 20.13 -10.97 4.53
CA ALA A 147 19.28 -10.60 3.41
C ALA A 147 17.97 -9.95 3.89
N ILE A 148 17.46 -8.99 3.13
CA ILE A 148 16.25 -8.22 3.48
C ILE A 148 15.23 -8.36 2.36
N GLY A 149 14.03 -8.82 2.73
CA GLY A 149 12.84 -8.78 1.89
C GLY A 149 11.76 -7.86 2.47
N GLY A 150 10.69 -7.70 1.70
CA GLY A 150 9.51 -6.96 2.14
C GLY A 150 8.22 -7.67 1.73
N LEU A 151 7.21 -7.67 2.59
CA LEU A 151 5.84 -8.06 2.26
C LEU A 151 4.90 -6.93 2.64
N GLY A 152 4.14 -6.43 1.68
CA GLY A 152 3.23 -5.32 1.91
C GLY A 152 1.85 -5.55 1.32
N LEU A 153 0.82 -5.17 2.07
CA LEU A 153 -0.57 -5.23 1.64
C LEU A 153 -1.01 -3.85 1.15
N SER A 154 -1.63 -3.76 -0.04
CA SER A 154 -2.18 -2.52 -0.57
C SER A 154 -1.16 -1.35 -0.50
N LEU A 155 -1.45 -0.30 0.29
CA LEU A 155 -0.54 0.82 0.54
C LEU A 155 0.85 0.37 1.02
N GLY A 156 0.93 -0.69 1.84
CA GLY A 156 2.20 -1.28 2.29
C GLY A 156 3.00 -1.84 1.13
N GLY A 157 2.35 -2.52 0.18
CA GLY A 157 2.97 -2.98 -1.06
C GLY A 157 3.45 -1.82 -1.93
N GLU A 158 2.63 -0.77 -2.07
CA GLU A 158 3.01 0.44 -2.79
C GLU A 158 4.19 1.18 -2.14
N ALA A 159 4.27 1.18 -0.80
CA ALA A 159 5.40 1.75 -0.06
C ALA A 159 6.71 1.00 -0.37
N LEU A 160 6.68 -0.34 -0.33
CA LEU A 160 7.84 -1.18 -0.64
C LEU A 160 8.28 -1.05 -2.10
N LEU A 161 7.35 -1.17 -3.06
CA LEU A 161 7.65 -1.01 -4.48
C LEU A 161 8.21 0.39 -4.79
N GLY A 162 7.64 1.44 -4.17
CA GLY A 162 8.11 2.81 -4.33
C GLY A 162 9.47 3.09 -3.71
N ALA A 163 9.90 2.29 -2.74
CA ALA A 163 11.20 2.42 -2.06
C ALA A 163 12.31 1.58 -2.74
N ALA A 164 11.96 0.64 -3.61
CA ALA A 164 12.89 -0.35 -4.16
C ALA A 164 14.15 0.25 -4.79
N SER A 165 14.03 1.33 -5.57
CA SER A 165 15.20 1.98 -6.19
C SER A 165 16.07 2.79 -5.21
N ALA A 166 15.49 3.23 -4.09
CA ALA A 166 16.19 4.02 -3.09
C ALA A 166 17.00 3.15 -2.11
N TYR A 167 16.55 1.92 -1.89
CA TYR A 167 17.14 1.01 -0.90
C TYR A 167 17.50 -0.35 -1.51
N PRO A 168 18.67 -0.49 -2.16
CA PRO A 168 19.10 -1.74 -2.83
C PRO A 168 19.24 -2.93 -1.90
N ALA A 169 19.37 -2.72 -0.59
CA ALA A 169 19.37 -3.79 0.39
C ALA A 169 18.02 -4.52 0.48
N LEU A 170 16.93 -3.93 -0.02
CA LEU A 170 15.63 -4.58 -0.15
C LEU A 170 15.61 -5.41 -1.45
N GLN A 171 15.97 -6.70 -1.33
CA GLN A 171 16.29 -7.58 -2.45
C GLN A 171 15.07 -8.30 -3.04
N ALA A 172 14.04 -8.57 -2.23
CA ALA A 172 12.85 -9.31 -2.63
C ALA A 172 11.59 -8.65 -2.07
N ILE A 173 10.59 -8.40 -2.91
CA ILE A 173 9.36 -7.71 -2.50
C ILE A 173 8.14 -8.54 -2.91
N VAL A 174 7.29 -8.88 -1.94
CA VAL A 174 5.92 -9.36 -2.16
C VAL A 174 4.98 -8.18 -1.98
N ALA A 175 4.21 -7.86 -3.02
CA ALA A 175 3.22 -6.78 -2.99
C ALA A 175 1.83 -7.34 -3.31
N ASP A 176 0.95 -7.39 -2.31
CA ASP A 176 -0.41 -7.88 -2.43
C ASP A 176 -1.38 -6.68 -2.56
N GLY A 177 -2.06 -6.58 -3.70
CA GLY A 177 -3.02 -5.52 -3.99
C GLY A 177 -2.41 -4.15 -4.32
N ALA A 178 -1.10 -4.05 -4.59
CA ALA A 178 -0.47 -2.78 -4.96
C ALA A 178 -0.85 -2.36 -6.38
N THR A 179 -1.16 -1.07 -6.57
CA THR A 179 -1.60 -0.56 -7.87
C THR A 179 -1.00 0.79 -8.26
N ARG A 180 -1.34 1.88 -7.58
CA ARG A 180 -0.99 3.25 -7.97
C ARG A 180 -1.08 4.24 -6.82
N ARG A 181 -0.26 5.28 -6.85
CA ARG A 181 -0.25 6.36 -5.83
C ARG A 181 -0.57 7.74 -6.39
N SER A 182 -0.84 7.85 -7.71
CA SER A 182 -0.95 9.16 -8.36
C SER A 182 -1.83 9.14 -9.60
N ILE A 183 -2.24 10.34 -10.05
CA ILE A 183 -2.97 10.51 -11.32
C ILE A 183 -2.13 10.07 -12.53
N PRO A 184 -0.83 10.43 -12.66
CA PRO A 184 -0.01 9.94 -13.76
C PRO A 184 0.02 8.41 -13.86
N GLU A 185 0.13 7.71 -12.74
CA GLU A 185 0.09 6.24 -12.72
C GLU A 185 -1.28 5.71 -13.13
N LEU A 186 -2.38 6.30 -12.61
CA LEU A 186 -3.74 5.90 -12.97
C LEU A 186 -3.96 5.95 -14.49
N ILE A 187 -3.64 7.07 -15.13
CA ILE A 187 -3.87 7.26 -16.57
C ILE A 187 -2.83 6.56 -17.45
N ALA A 188 -1.81 5.96 -16.87
CA ALA A 188 -0.87 5.11 -17.57
C ALA A 188 -1.53 3.84 -18.12
N LEU A 189 -2.60 3.35 -17.48
CA LEU A 189 -3.47 2.34 -18.08
C LEU A 189 -4.39 2.99 -19.13
N PRO A 190 -4.43 2.48 -20.37
CA PRO A 190 -5.30 3.03 -21.43
C PRO A 190 -6.79 3.04 -21.06
N SER A 191 -7.27 1.99 -20.37
CA SER A 191 -8.64 1.88 -19.85
C SER A 191 -8.99 3.01 -18.88
N GLU A 192 -8.01 3.58 -18.20
CA GLU A 192 -8.18 4.56 -17.13
C GLU A 192 -7.95 6.02 -17.60
N ARG A 193 -7.85 6.27 -18.91
CA ARG A 193 -7.68 7.63 -19.46
C ARG A 193 -8.97 8.45 -19.51
N SER A 194 -10.13 7.81 -19.42
CA SER A 194 -11.42 8.51 -19.46
C SER A 194 -11.55 9.50 -18.29
N LEU A 195 -11.80 10.77 -18.62
CA LEU A 195 -12.04 11.82 -17.61
C LEU A 195 -13.30 11.56 -16.80
N VAL A 196 -14.35 11.03 -17.43
CA VAL A 196 -15.65 10.79 -16.78
C VAL A 196 -15.56 9.58 -15.85
N ARG A 197 -14.99 8.47 -16.34
CA ARG A 197 -14.86 7.23 -15.58
C ARG A 197 -14.00 7.43 -14.32
N ASN A 198 -12.92 8.20 -14.40
CA ASN A 198 -11.97 8.38 -13.31
C ASN A 198 -12.02 9.78 -12.67
N PHE A 199 -13.14 10.48 -12.83
CA PHE A 199 -13.29 11.82 -12.26
C PHE A 199 -13.14 11.80 -10.73
N THR A 200 -13.78 10.84 -10.06
CA THR A 200 -13.71 10.69 -8.59
C THR A 200 -12.29 10.39 -8.10
N ALA A 201 -11.56 9.49 -8.77
CA ALA A 201 -10.17 9.21 -8.45
C ALA A 201 -9.27 10.45 -8.64
N ARG A 202 -9.52 11.25 -9.70
CA ARG A 202 -8.80 12.52 -9.91
C ARG A 202 -9.09 13.54 -8.81
N VAL A 203 -10.34 13.66 -8.37
CA VAL A 203 -10.71 14.55 -7.24
C VAL A 203 -10.02 14.07 -5.96
N MET A 204 -10.01 12.77 -5.70
CA MET A 204 -9.33 12.18 -4.54
C MET A 204 -7.82 12.50 -4.56
N PHE A 205 -7.10 12.19 -5.64
CA PHE A 205 -5.67 12.47 -5.73
C PHE A 205 -5.33 13.97 -5.70
N ALA A 206 -6.17 14.81 -6.30
CA ALA A 206 -6.03 16.27 -6.18
C ALA A 206 -6.23 16.72 -4.72
N GLY A 207 -7.20 16.12 -4.01
CA GLY A 207 -7.41 16.33 -2.58
C GLY A 207 -6.20 15.92 -1.75
N VAL A 208 -5.61 14.75 -2.03
CA VAL A 208 -4.37 14.28 -1.37
C VAL A 208 -3.24 15.30 -1.59
N ALA A 209 -2.99 15.73 -2.81
CA ALA A 209 -1.96 16.72 -3.12
C ALA A 209 -2.19 18.06 -2.39
N LEU A 210 -3.45 18.52 -2.34
CA LEU A 210 -3.82 19.77 -1.65
C LEU A 210 -3.62 19.66 -0.14
N LEU A 211 -4.07 18.57 0.47
CA LEU A 211 -4.03 18.37 1.93
C LEU A 211 -2.63 18.05 2.45
N SER A 212 -1.85 17.27 1.69
CA SER A 212 -0.48 16.93 2.07
C SER A 212 0.51 18.06 1.83
N GLY A 213 0.25 18.94 0.85
CA GLY A 213 1.22 19.92 0.36
C GLY A 213 2.39 19.32 -0.41
N ASP A 214 2.39 18.01 -0.64
CA ASP A 214 3.46 17.28 -1.31
C ASP A 214 3.18 17.09 -2.80
N LYS A 215 4.24 16.81 -3.54
CA LYS A 215 4.15 16.28 -4.92
C LYS A 215 4.00 14.77 -4.84
N ALA A 216 3.26 14.21 -5.80
CA ALA A 216 3.19 12.77 -5.96
C ALA A 216 4.60 12.16 -6.06
N PRO A 217 4.87 11.04 -5.37
CA PRO A 217 6.17 10.39 -5.39
C PRO A 217 6.49 9.82 -6.77
N LYS A 218 7.73 9.35 -6.95
CA LYS A 218 8.14 8.60 -8.14
C LYS A 218 7.14 7.47 -8.42
N PRO A 219 6.73 7.26 -9.69
CA PRO A 219 5.86 6.14 -10.04
C PRO A 219 6.44 4.79 -9.60
N LEU A 220 5.56 3.88 -9.17
CA LEU A 220 5.97 2.54 -8.73
C LEU A 220 6.78 1.80 -9.80
N LEU A 221 6.29 1.84 -11.03
CA LEU A 221 6.94 1.18 -12.17
C LEU A 221 8.38 1.69 -12.38
N ASP A 222 8.59 2.99 -12.30
CA ASP A 222 9.92 3.59 -12.47
C ASP A 222 10.86 3.13 -11.35
N SER A 223 10.36 3.09 -10.10
CA SER A 223 11.15 2.58 -8.98
C SER A 223 11.51 1.11 -9.14
N MET A 224 10.57 0.25 -9.56
CA MET A 224 10.80 -1.18 -9.78
C MET A 224 11.83 -1.44 -10.90
N VAL A 225 11.74 -0.70 -12.01
CA VAL A 225 12.67 -0.82 -13.13
C VAL A 225 14.07 -0.38 -12.73
N GLU A 226 14.20 0.77 -12.06
CA GLU A 226 15.47 1.33 -11.61
C GLU A 226 16.15 0.54 -10.50
N ALA A 227 15.40 -0.22 -9.72
CA ALA A 227 15.95 -1.05 -8.62
C ALA A 227 16.93 -2.15 -9.08
N GLY A 228 17.01 -2.40 -10.38
CA GLY A 228 18.05 -3.24 -11.03
C GLY A 228 18.04 -4.71 -10.62
N SER A 229 18.33 -5.06 -9.37
CA SER A 229 18.47 -6.44 -8.88
C SER A 229 17.27 -6.95 -8.08
N ALA A 230 16.41 -6.11 -7.55
CA ALA A 230 15.28 -6.53 -6.73
C ALA A 230 14.30 -7.43 -7.50
N GLN A 231 13.83 -8.50 -6.82
CA GLN A 231 12.85 -9.44 -7.35
C GLN A 231 11.47 -9.15 -6.77
N TYR A 232 10.42 -9.52 -7.50
CA TYR A 232 9.05 -9.16 -7.15
C TYR A 232 8.09 -10.34 -7.30
N LEU A 233 7.29 -10.61 -6.28
CA LEU A 233 6.06 -11.39 -6.37
C LEU A 233 4.88 -10.45 -6.20
N LEU A 234 4.13 -10.27 -7.28
CA LEU A 234 2.93 -9.42 -7.29
C LEU A 234 1.71 -10.32 -7.12
N ILE A 235 0.84 -9.96 -6.18
CA ILE A 235 -0.40 -10.69 -5.91
C ILE A 235 -1.55 -9.73 -6.22
N ALA A 236 -2.45 -10.14 -7.11
CA ALA A 236 -3.61 -9.35 -7.51
C ALA A 236 -4.90 -10.11 -7.23
N ALA A 237 -5.93 -9.42 -6.77
CA ALA A 237 -7.26 -9.98 -6.57
C ALA A 237 -7.94 -10.21 -7.92
N GLY A 238 -8.36 -11.45 -8.20
CA GLY A 238 -9.04 -11.80 -9.45
C GLY A 238 -10.45 -11.20 -9.60
N GLY A 239 -11.05 -10.75 -8.50
CA GLY A 239 -12.28 -9.96 -8.52
C GLY A 239 -12.09 -8.47 -8.84
N GLU A 240 -10.85 -7.99 -8.94
CA GLU A 240 -10.49 -6.58 -9.13
C GLU A 240 -9.73 -6.40 -10.46
N GLU A 241 -10.44 -6.17 -11.56
CA GLU A 241 -9.86 -6.03 -12.91
C GLU A 241 -8.68 -5.04 -12.97
N MET A 242 -8.77 -3.94 -12.23
CA MET A 242 -7.75 -2.90 -12.20
C MET A 242 -6.45 -3.40 -11.55
N GLU A 243 -6.51 -4.20 -10.48
CA GLU A 243 -5.33 -4.79 -9.86
C GLU A 243 -4.58 -5.69 -10.83
N GLY A 244 -5.31 -6.59 -11.51
CA GLY A 244 -4.74 -7.45 -12.54
C GLY A 244 -4.04 -6.66 -13.63
N ALA A 245 -4.68 -5.60 -14.14
CA ALA A 245 -4.14 -4.78 -15.23
C ALA A 245 -2.86 -3.99 -14.81
N PHE A 246 -2.81 -3.43 -13.60
CA PHE A 246 -1.60 -2.75 -13.10
C PHE A 246 -0.45 -3.73 -12.90
N ASN A 247 -0.72 -4.87 -12.23
CA ASN A 247 0.32 -5.84 -11.90
C ASN A 247 0.84 -6.55 -13.15
N GLN A 248 0.00 -6.82 -14.15
CA GLN A 248 0.42 -7.32 -15.45
C GLN A 248 1.38 -6.35 -16.14
N ARG A 249 1.09 -5.05 -16.13
CA ARG A 249 1.97 -4.03 -16.67
C ARG A 249 3.32 -3.96 -15.93
N PHE A 250 3.32 -4.14 -14.61
CA PHE A 250 4.56 -4.17 -13.82
C PHE A 250 5.43 -5.36 -14.24
N VAL A 251 4.85 -6.55 -14.38
CA VAL A 251 5.57 -7.74 -14.84
C VAL A 251 6.15 -7.54 -16.23
N GLU A 252 5.36 -7.02 -17.18
CA GLU A 252 5.82 -6.76 -18.56
C GLU A 252 7.02 -5.82 -18.61
N ALA A 253 7.06 -4.79 -17.77
CA ALA A 253 8.13 -3.81 -17.77
C ALA A 253 9.40 -4.26 -17.03
N VAL A 254 9.23 -5.01 -15.91
CA VAL A 254 10.32 -5.49 -15.07
C VAL A 254 10.94 -6.79 -15.65
N GLY A 255 10.15 -7.54 -16.41
CA GLY A 255 10.59 -8.79 -17.05
C GLY A 255 10.79 -9.95 -16.05
N PRO A 256 11.86 -10.76 -16.21
CA PRO A 256 12.03 -12.02 -15.48
C PRO A 256 12.20 -11.83 -13.95
N ARG A 257 12.41 -10.61 -13.46
CA ARG A 257 12.51 -10.31 -12.02
C ARG A 257 11.15 -10.20 -11.32
N ALA A 258 10.04 -10.25 -12.06
CA ALA A 258 8.71 -10.14 -11.50
C ALA A 258 7.84 -11.33 -11.89
N ALA A 259 7.14 -11.91 -10.92
CA ALA A 259 6.08 -12.90 -11.09
C ALA A 259 4.75 -12.33 -10.64
N LEU A 260 3.65 -12.75 -11.28
CA LEU A 260 2.28 -12.37 -10.93
C LEU A 260 1.46 -13.60 -10.58
N TRP A 261 0.80 -13.53 -9.43
CA TRP A 261 -0.29 -14.44 -9.07
C TRP A 261 -1.60 -13.66 -9.02
N VAL A 262 -2.52 -13.97 -9.92
CA VAL A 262 -3.90 -13.48 -9.85
C VAL A 262 -4.70 -14.48 -9.03
N ALA A 263 -5.00 -14.17 -7.78
CA ALA A 263 -5.75 -15.02 -6.88
C ALA A 263 -7.24 -15.04 -7.32
N PRO A 264 -7.81 -16.22 -7.70
CA PRO A 264 -9.16 -16.27 -8.26
C PRO A 264 -10.24 -15.86 -7.26
N GLU A 265 -11.28 -15.17 -7.73
CA GLU A 265 -12.51 -14.91 -6.97
C GLU A 265 -12.33 -14.26 -5.59
N VAL A 266 -11.25 -13.50 -5.38
CA VAL A 266 -11.04 -12.73 -4.15
C VAL A 266 -11.20 -11.23 -4.42
N SER A 267 -11.59 -10.50 -3.40
CA SER A 267 -11.54 -9.05 -3.37
C SER A 267 -10.15 -8.56 -2.95
N HIS A 268 -9.94 -7.27 -2.97
CA HIS A 268 -8.71 -6.58 -2.58
C HIS A 268 -8.05 -7.20 -1.32
N ILE A 269 -6.77 -7.60 -1.42
CA ILE A 269 -5.98 -8.27 -0.37
C ILE A 269 -6.62 -9.52 0.26
N GLY A 270 -7.58 -10.15 -0.44
CA GLY A 270 -8.30 -11.32 0.07
C GLY A 270 -7.58 -12.67 -0.11
N ALA A 271 -6.44 -12.69 -0.79
CA ALA A 271 -5.75 -13.91 -1.19
C ALA A 271 -5.33 -14.78 0.01
N PHE A 272 -4.73 -14.19 1.05
CA PHE A 272 -4.31 -14.90 2.26
C PHE A 272 -5.48 -15.55 3.02
N ALA A 273 -6.60 -14.83 3.13
CA ALA A 273 -7.78 -15.35 3.84
C ALA A 273 -8.48 -16.48 3.08
N ARG A 274 -8.48 -16.41 1.75
CA ARG A 274 -9.18 -17.37 0.89
C ARG A 274 -8.36 -18.62 0.55
N TYR A 275 -7.06 -18.45 0.38
CA TYR A 275 -6.12 -19.48 -0.06
C TYR A 275 -4.88 -19.51 0.85
N PRO A 276 -5.02 -19.73 2.18
CA PRO A 276 -3.90 -19.58 3.13
C PRO A 276 -2.70 -20.47 2.80
N ASP A 277 -2.94 -21.75 2.46
CA ASP A 277 -1.86 -22.69 2.17
C ASP A 277 -1.12 -22.35 0.87
N GLU A 278 -1.85 -21.98 -0.18
CA GLU A 278 -1.27 -21.58 -1.46
C GLU A 278 -0.52 -20.24 -1.33
N TYR A 279 -1.07 -19.29 -0.58
CA TYR A 279 -0.43 -18.01 -0.30
C TYR A 279 0.91 -18.24 0.44
N GLU A 280 0.88 -19.01 1.53
CA GLU A 280 2.07 -19.38 2.31
C GLU A 280 3.09 -20.06 1.41
N GLN A 281 2.71 -21.08 0.65
CA GLN A 281 3.60 -21.79 -0.27
C GLN A 281 4.28 -20.86 -1.29
N ARG A 282 3.52 -19.98 -1.95
CA ARG A 282 4.05 -19.06 -2.96
C ARG A 282 4.97 -18.01 -2.38
N VAL A 283 4.59 -17.40 -1.26
CA VAL A 283 5.37 -16.35 -0.59
C VAL A 283 6.68 -16.92 -0.05
N ILE A 284 6.63 -18.08 0.60
CA ILE A 284 7.83 -18.70 1.16
C ILE A 284 8.77 -19.18 0.05
N ALA A 285 8.25 -19.89 -0.97
CA ALA A 285 9.10 -20.33 -2.10
C ALA A 285 9.76 -19.14 -2.82
N PHE A 286 9.08 -18.00 -2.94
CA PHE A 286 9.66 -16.80 -3.52
C PHE A 286 10.78 -16.22 -2.65
N PHE A 287 10.58 -16.11 -1.34
CA PHE A 287 11.60 -15.57 -0.45
C PHE A 287 12.79 -16.53 -0.31
N ASP A 288 12.56 -17.86 -0.25
CA ASP A 288 13.63 -18.84 -0.22
C ASP A 288 14.55 -18.69 -1.45
N ALA A 289 13.96 -18.68 -2.65
CA ALA A 289 14.71 -18.53 -3.90
C ALA A 289 15.45 -17.19 -4.03
N ALA A 290 14.86 -16.10 -3.51
CA ALA A 290 15.40 -14.76 -3.68
C ALA A 290 16.39 -14.34 -2.58
N LEU A 291 16.32 -14.93 -1.39
CA LEU A 291 17.06 -14.47 -0.21
C LEU A 291 18.00 -15.54 0.39
N LEU A 292 17.77 -16.84 0.15
CA LEU A 292 18.52 -17.92 0.80
C LEU A 292 19.34 -18.76 -0.18
N ASP A 293 18.95 -18.85 -1.45
CA ASP A 293 19.64 -19.63 -2.49
C ASP A 293 20.78 -18.78 -3.12
N HIS A 294 21.93 -18.67 -2.41
CA HIS A 294 23.13 -17.97 -2.89
C HIS A 294 24.34 -18.89 -2.95
#